data_daa9db9f4e01a52f830040d3d5d9e81b
#
_entry.id   daa9db9f4e01a52f830040d3d5d9e81b
#
_cell.length_a   1.000
_cell.length_b   1.000
_cell.length_c   1.000
_cell.angle_alpha   90.00
_cell.angle_beta   90.00
_cell.angle_gamma   90.00
#
_symmetry.space_group_name_H-M   'P 1'
#
loop_
_entity.id
_entity.type
_entity.pdbx_description
1 polymer ?
#
loop_
_entity_poly.entity_id
_entity_poly.type
_entity_poly.pdbx_seq_one_letter_code
_entity_poly.pdbx_strand_id
1 'polypeptide(L)'
;MVEEDLRAIFEAERRAKEKIEAVKREAEKILEDTRKEAAHIREKLKSSARIKSEKVIEDLRRKAQADVQKQLQTMRKRDQALEKKLKARHKEAVELTLKAITR
;
A
#
# COMPACT_ATOMS: atom_id res chain seq x y z
N MET A 1 31.23 22.17 -66.28
CA MET A 1 31.91 20.96 -65.73
C MET A 1 32.27 21.13 -64.27
N VAL A 2 33.06 22.08 -63.89
CA VAL A 2 33.37 22.35 -62.50
C VAL A 2 32.13 22.82 -61.75
N GLU A 3 31.24 23.59 -62.39
CA GLU A 3 29.98 24.06 -61.79
C GLU A 3 28.98 22.92 -61.47
N GLU A 4 28.92 21.92 -62.38
CA GLU A 4 28.04 20.77 -62.15
C GLU A 4 28.55 19.91 -61.00
N ASP A 5 29.86 19.73 -60.90
CA ASP A 5 30.47 18.98 -59.81
C ASP A 5 30.25 19.70 -58.48
N LEU A 6 30.38 21.03 -58.45
CA LEU A 6 30.10 21.84 -57.27
C LEU A 6 28.61 21.74 -56.81
N ARG A 7 27.72 21.79 -57.81
CA ARG A 7 26.27 21.62 -57.51
C ARG A 7 25.97 20.25 -56.91
N ALA A 8 26.56 19.20 -57.42
CA ALA A 8 26.38 17.86 -56.90
C ALA A 8 26.91 17.74 -55.49
N ILE A 9 28.03 18.37 -55.17
CA ILE A 9 28.57 18.40 -53.81
C ILE A 9 27.67 19.18 -52.88
N PHE A 10 27.20 20.35 -53.26
CA PHE A 10 26.28 21.15 -52.44
C PHE A 10 24.95 20.45 -52.22
N GLU A 11 24.39 19.76 -53.21
CA GLU A 11 23.18 18.97 -53.04
C GLU A 11 23.39 17.80 -52.12
N ALA A 12 24.52 17.09 -52.21
CA ALA A 12 24.85 16.01 -51.32
C ALA A 12 24.98 16.47 -49.86
N GLU A 13 25.63 17.63 -49.65
CA GLU A 13 25.74 18.24 -48.34
C GLU A 13 24.38 18.64 -47.77
N ARG A 14 23.53 19.24 -48.60
CA ARG A 14 22.18 19.63 -48.22
C ARG A 14 21.36 18.42 -47.78
N ARG A 15 21.38 17.35 -48.57
CA ARG A 15 20.67 16.10 -48.24
C ARG A 15 21.19 15.47 -46.94
N ALA A 16 22.50 15.49 -46.76
CA ALA A 16 23.11 14.99 -45.55
C ALA A 16 22.66 15.79 -44.31
N LYS A 17 22.63 17.11 -44.40
CA LYS A 17 22.14 17.99 -43.34
C LYS A 17 20.66 17.73 -43.03
N GLU A 18 19.84 17.62 -44.05
CA GLU A 18 18.41 17.33 -43.91
C GLU A 18 18.18 15.98 -43.20
N LYS A 19 18.96 14.96 -43.58
CA LYS A 19 18.88 13.64 -42.89
C LYS A 19 19.30 13.73 -41.43
N ILE A 20 20.38 14.46 -41.15
CA ILE A 20 20.84 14.66 -39.77
C ILE A 20 19.77 15.37 -38.94
N GLU A 21 19.17 16.43 -39.47
CA GLU A 21 18.11 17.16 -38.80
C GLU A 21 16.86 16.30 -38.60
N ALA A 22 16.50 15.49 -39.59
CA ALA A 22 15.37 14.55 -39.45
C ALA A 22 15.62 13.51 -38.38
N VAL A 23 16.82 12.95 -38.34
CA VAL A 23 17.21 11.97 -37.28
C VAL A 23 17.20 12.63 -35.90
N LYS A 24 17.71 13.87 -35.79
CA LYS A 24 17.65 14.60 -34.51
C LYS A 24 16.23 14.83 -34.03
N ARG A 25 15.34 15.25 -34.93
CA ARG A 25 13.92 15.46 -34.60
C ARG A 25 13.24 14.15 -34.14
N GLU A 26 13.54 13.07 -34.85
CA GLU A 26 13.02 11.75 -34.48
C GLU A 26 13.54 11.29 -33.14
N ALA A 27 14.83 11.49 -32.86
CA ALA A 27 15.44 11.17 -31.58
C ALA A 27 14.82 11.99 -30.46
N GLU A 28 14.60 13.28 -30.65
CA GLU A 28 13.93 14.15 -29.68
C GLU A 28 12.49 13.68 -29.38
N LYS A 29 11.78 13.29 -30.42
CA LYS A 29 10.42 12.77 -30.31
C LYS A 29 10.40 11.46 -29.52
N ILE A 30 11.31 10.55 -29.81
CA ILE A 30 11.44 9.29 -29.07
C ILE A 30 11.76 9.54 -27.61
N LEU A 31 12.66 10.47 -27.30
CA LEU A 31 12.99 10.84 -25.94
C LEU A 31 11.79 11.43 -25.21
N GLU A 32 11.04 12.30 -25.84
CA GLU A 32 9.85 12.91 -25.26
C GLU A 32 8.76 11.86 -25.00
N ASP A 33 8.50 10.99 -25.98
CA ASP A 33 7.52 9.91 -25.83
C ASP A 33 7.93 8.94 -24.72
N THR A 34 9.22 8.62 -24.63
CA THR A 34 9.76 7.76 -23.57
C THR A 34 9.60 8.40 -22.19
N ARG A 35 9.85 9.71 -22.08
CA ARG A 35 9.64 10.44 -20.81
C ARG A 35 8.18 10.44 -20.38
N LYS A 36 7.26 10.65 -21.32
CA LYS A 36 5.81 10.59 -21.04
C LYS A 36 5.39 9.20 -20.61
N GLU A 37 5.87 8.18 -21.29
CA GLU A 37 5.59 6.79 -20.94
C GLU A 37 6.15 6.43 -19.57
N ALA A 38 7.39 6.84 -19.28
CA ALA A 38 8.01 6.64 -17.97
C ALA A 38 7.22 7.33 -16.85
N ALA A 39 6.76 8.57 -17.10
CA ALA A 39 5.92 9.29 -16.14
C ALA A 39 4.59 8.58 -15.92
N HIS A 40 3.97 8.05 -16.96
CA HIS A 40 2.73 7.30 -16.86
C HIS A 40 2.90 5.99 -16.08
N ILE A 41 3.96 5.24 -16.35
CA ILE A 41 4.30 4.02 -15.61
C ILE A 41 4.54 4.35 -14.15
N ARG A 42 5.25 5.42 -13.84
CA ARG A 42 5.52 5.87 -12.47
C ARG A 42 4.22 6.18 -11.72
N GLU A 43 3.31 6.90 -12.35
CA GLU A 43 2.01 7.19 -11.75
C GLU A 43 1.17 5.95 -11.51
N LYS A 44 1.16 5.03 -12.46
CA LYS A 44 0.48 3.73 -12.29
C LYS A 44 1.06 2.92 -11.14
N LEU A 45 2.39 2.87 -11.03
CA LEU A 45 3.06 2.15 -9.94
C LEU A 45 2.75 2.77 -8.58
N LYS A 46 2.77 4.11 -8.49
CA LYS A 46 2.40 4.81 -7.26
C LYS A 46 0.96 4.52 -6.85
N SER A 47 0.04 4.60 -7.80
CA SER A 47 -1.38 4.33 -7.55
C SER A 47 -1.61 2.88 -7.12
N SER A 48 -1.00 1.93 -7.81
CA SER A 48 -1.07 0.52 -7.46
C SER A 48 -0.47 0.23 -6.09
N ALA A 49 0.68 0.81 -5.77
CA ALA A 49 1.31 0.66 -4.46
C ALA A 49 0.45 1.24 -3.34
N ARG A 50 -0.19 2.39 -3.58
CA ARG A 50 -1.11 3.02 -2.62
C ARG A 50 -2.30 2.12 -2.34
N ILE A 51 -2.93 1.59 -3.39
CA ILE A 51 -4.09 0.69 -3.26
C ILE A 51 -3.72 -0.57 -2.48
N LYS A 52 -2.58 -1.18 -2.79
CA LYS A 52 -2.10 -2.36 -2.07
C LYS A 52 -1.80 -2.04 -0.60
N SER A 53 -1.17 -0.89 -0.34
CA SER A 53 -0.86 -0.44 1.01
C SER A 53 -2.13 -0.20 1.82
N GLU A 54 -3.12 0.47 1.27
CA GLU A 54 -4.42 0.70 1.91
C GLU A 54 -5.13 -0.60 2.24
N LYS A 55 -5.08 -1.57 1.32
CA LYS A 55 -5.66 -2.89 1.53
C LYS A 55 -4.98 -3.64 2.67
N VAL A 56 -3.66 -3.61 2.72
CA VAL A 56 -2.89 -4.23 3.81
C VAL A 56 -3.22 -3.58 5.16
N ILE A 57 -3.29 -2.26 5.20
CA ILE A 57 -3.66 -1.52 6.42
C ILE A 57 -5.07 -1.89 6.87
N GLU A 58 -6.02 -1.98 5.95
CA GLU A 58 -7.40 -2.34 6.26
C GLU A 58 -7.50 -3.78 6.78
N ASP A 59 -6.78 -4.72 6.17
CA ASP A 59 -6.73 -6.11 6.62
C ASP A 59 -6.11 -6.21 8.02
N LEU A 60 -5.03 -5.47 8.29
CA LEU A 60 -4.42 -5.41 9.62
C LEU A 60 -5.37 -4.82 10.65
N ARG A 61 -6.12 -3.78 10.30
CA ARG A 61 -7.13 -3.18 11.17
C ARG A 61 -8.21 -4.18 11.55
N ARG A 62 -8.71 -4.91 10.57
CA ARG A 62 -9.72 -5.96 10.81
C ARG A 62 -9.21 -7.06 11.73
N LYS A 63 -7.97 -7.51 11.51
CA LYS A 63 -7.33 -8.50 12.37
C LYS A 63 -7.17 -7.99 13.81
N ALA A 64 -6.69 -6.75 13.94
CA ALA A 64 -6.54 -6.14 15.25
C ALA A 64 -7.88 -5.99 15.98
N GLN A 65 -8.93 -5.58 15.29
CA GLN A 65 -10.28 -5.49 15.85
C GLN A 65 -10.80 -6.86 16.27
N ALA A 66 -10.60 -7.89 15.45
CA ALA A 66 -10.99 -9.26 15.79
C ALA A 66 -10.24 -9.77 17.02
N ASP A 67 -8.95 -9.50 17.13
CA ASP A 67 -8.14 -9.89 18.29
C ASP A 67 -8.60 -9.18 19.56
N VAL A 68 -8.89 -7.89 19.48
CA VAL A 68 -9.43 -7.12 20.59
C VAL A 68 -10.78 -7.68 21.04
N GLN A 69 -11.67 -8.02 20.11
CA GLN A 69 -12.95 -8.65 20.41
C GLN A 69 -12.79 -9.99 21.15
N LYS A 70 -11.87 -10.82 20.66
CA LYS A 70 -11.55 -12.11 21.33
C LYS A 70 -11.03 -11.90 22.74
N GLN A 71 -10.13 -10.95 22.93
CA GLN A 71 -9.59 -10.63 24.25
C GLN A 71 -10.68 -10.14 25.20
N LEU A 72 -11.55 -9.27 24.71
CA LEU A 72 -12.69 -8.78 25.51
C LEU A 72 -13.61 -9.89 25.91
N GLN A 73 -13.92 -10.82 25.00
CA GLN A 73 -14.76 -11.99 25.33
C GLN A 73 -14.08 -12.89 26.37
N THR A 74 -12.78 -13.12 26.23
CA THR A 74 -12.02 -13.91 27.21
C THR A 74 -12.01 -13.25 28.56
N MET A 75 -11.82 -11.95 28.65
CA MET A 75 -11.85 -11.17 29.87
C MET A 75 -13.24 -11.23 30.54
N ARG A 76 -14.30 -11.09 29.76
CA ARG A 76 -15.69 -11.19 30.27
C ARG A 76 -15.97 -12.56 30.87
N LYS A 77 -15.52 -13.63 30.20
CA LYS A 77 -15.67 -14.98 30.73
C LYS A 77 -14.91 -15.18 32.03
N ARG A 78 -13.68 -14.65 32.12
CA ARG A 78 -12.89 -14.68 33.36
C ARG A 78 -13.55 -13.90 34.47
N ASP A 79 -14.08 -12.72 34.18
CA ASP A 79 -14.77 -11.88 35.14
C ASP A 79 -16.04 -12.56 35.65
N GLN A 80 -16.82 -13.17 34.75
CA GLN A 80 -18.01 -13.93 35.13
C GLN A 80 -17.67 -15.13 36.02
N ALA A 81 -16.61 -15.87 35.68
CA ALA A 81 -16.15 -17.00 36.47
C ALA A 81 -15.67 -16.55 37.86
N LEU A 82 -14.94 -15.44 37.90
CA LEU A 82 -14.50 -14.84 39.17
C LEU A 82 -15.68 -14.38 40.01
N GLU A 83 -16.66 -13.74 39.43
CA GLU A 83 -17.87 -13.28 40.08
C GLU A 83 -18.67 -14.44 40.72
N LYS A 84 -18.80 -15.54 39.96
CA LYS A 84 -19.44 -16.76 40.51
C LYS A 84 -18.68 -17.33 41.69
N LYS A 85 -17.35 -17.38 41.62
CA LYS A 85 -16.52 -17.85 42.72
C LYS A 85 -16.67 -16.97 43.95
N LEU A 86 -16.68 -15.66 43.76
CA LEU A 86 -16.85 -14.70 44.86
C LEU A 86 -18.22 -14.84 45.51
N LYS A 87 -19.28 -15.00 44.72
CA LYS A 87 -20.64 -15.25 45.24
C LYS A 87 -20.74 -16.55 46.03
N ALA A 88 -20.14 -17.64 45.50
CA ALA A 88 -20.13 -18.92 46.21
C ALA A 88 -19.37 -18.83 47.55
N ARG A 89 -18.23 -18.17 47.58
CA ARG A 89 -17.45 -17.95 48.80
C ARG A 89 -18.21 -17.08 49.80
N HIS A 90 -18.87 -16.05 49.30
CA HIS A 90 -19.70 -15.19 50.16
C HIS A 90 -20.83 -15.98 50.81
N LYS A 91 -21.52 -16.81 50.04
CA LYS A 91 -22.59 -17.68 50.55
C LYS A 91 -22.07 -18.66 51.61
N GLU A 92 -20.94 -19.30 51.35
CA GLU A 92 -20.31 -20.19 52.35
C GLU A 92 -19.93 -19.46 53.62
N ALA A 93 -19.38 -18.27 53.52
CA ALA A 93 -19.01 -17.46 54.67
C ALA A 93 -20.23 -17.06 55.48
N VAL A 94 -21.33 -16.69 54.83
CA VAL A 94 -22.61 -16.38 55.52
C VAL A 94 -23.17 -17.61 56.20
N GLU A 95 -23.19 -18.76 55.56
CA GLU A 95 -23.66 -20.02 56.11
C GLU A 95 -22.86 -20.45 57.39
N LEU A 96 -21.52 -20.35 57.30
CA LEU A 96 -20.62 -20.63 58.38
C LEU A 96 -20.89 -19.70 59.60
N THR A 97 -21.08 -18.42 59.31
CA THR A 97 -21.37 -17.42 60.33
C THR A 97 -22.72 -17.71 61.01
N LEU A 98 -23.76 -18.05 60.26
CA LEU A 98 -25.07 -18.43 60.79
C LEU A 98 -24.99 -19.66 61.62
N LYS A 99 -24.26 -20.68 61.17
CA LYS A 99 -24.06 -21.91 61.99
C LYS A 99 -23.33 -21.62 63.31
N ALA A 100 -22.38 -20.73 63.33
CA ALA A 100 -21.66 -20.34 64.52
C ALA A 100 -22.55 -19.58 65.54
N ILE A 101 -23.49 -18.79 65.01
CA ILE A 101 -24.42 -18.00 65.86
C ILE A 101 -25.57 -18.85 66.41
N THR A 102 -26.05 -19.84 65.66
CA THR A 102 -27.20 -20.65 66.00
C THR A 102 -26.86 -21.86 66.90
N ARG A 103 -25.63 -22.04 67.24
CA ARG A 103 -25.19 -23.01 68.26
C ARG A 103 -25.54 -22.46 69.62
#